data_95da7c24efaa9b6898eafc351ddefff3
#
_entry.id   95da7c24efaa9b6898eafc351ddefff3
#
_cell.length_a   1.000
_cell.length_b   1.000
_cell.length_c   1.000
_cell.angle_alpha   90.00
_cell.angle_beta   90.00
_cell.angle_gamma   90.00
#
_symmetry.space_group_name_H-M   'P 1'
#
loop_
_entity.id
_entity.type
_entity.pdbx_description
1 polymer ?
#
loop_
_entity_poly.entity_id
_entity_poly.type
_entity_poly.pdbx_seq_one_letter_code
_entity_poly.pdbx_strand_id
1 'polypeptide(L)'
;MHRVGCEPEDFQKIYEKIDSSENINLTGICTHFPVADIEREPTDISIKLFKDLISNIDISNLLIHVDNSGSTFYNFDPIFNLSRVGLAVYGCNITPVEVDHELKPTMEIKTRISNIQQRKKGEAVSYGKALTLERDTIVGTAPVGYADGFPWNSFPEGKVIINNQFCNLIGRVTMDQILFDITDVNAEVNDEVVILGSSEDGKSKISVFDIAEWNKTIEWEILTNITERLERVEVE
;
A
#
# COMPACT_ATOMS: atom_id res chain seq x y z
N MET A 1 3.87 -10.95 17.92
CA MET A 1 2.58 -10.92 17.17
C MET A 1 1.42 -11.58 17.93
N HIS A 2 1.59 -12.73 18.57
CA HIS A 2 0.52 -13.49 19.27
C HIS A 2 -0.73 -13.72 18.39
N ARG A 3 -0.52 -14.00 17.11
CA ARG A 3 -1.58 -14.17 16.12
C ARG A 3 -1.77 -15.63 15.72
N VAL A 4 -0.68 -16.33 15.50
CA VAL A 4 -0.60 -17.77 15.17
C VAL A 4 0.72 -18.33 15.68
N GLY A 5 0.87 -19.67 15.69
CA GLY A 5 2.08 -20.33 16.16
C GLY A 5 1.93 -20.90 17.56
N CYS A 6 3.05 -21.13 18.21
CA CYS A 6 3.12 -21.64 19.59
C CYS A 6 3.98 -20.72 20.47
N GLU A 7 3.83 -20.87 21.77
CA GLU A 7 4.73 -20.25 22.72
C GLU A 7 6.12 -20.90 22.67
N PRO A 8 7.20 -20.16 23.01
CA PRO A 8 8.57 -20.69 23.01
C PRO A 8 8.74 -21.98 23.79
N GLU A 9 8.04 -22.11 24.93
CA GLU A 9 8.12 -23.27 25.83
C GLU A 9 7.53 -24.54 25.20
N ASP A 10 6.58 -24.38 24.27
CA ASP A 10 5.91 -25.50 23.60
C ASP A 10 6.63 -25.92 22.30
N PHE A 11 7.57 -25.11 21.81
CA PHE A 11 8.22 -25.31 20.52
C PHE A 11 8.84 -26.70 20.36
N GLN A 12 9.68 -27.11 21.31
CA GLN A 12 10.39 -28.39 21.25
C GLN A 12 9.42 -29.58 21.20
N LYS A 13 8.39 -29.56 22.02
CA LYS A 13 7.36 -30.60 22.05
C LYS A 13 6.58 -30.71 20.73
N ILE A 14 6.28 -29.57 20.14
CA ILE A 14 5.56 -29.54 18.85
C ILE A 14 6.46 -30.03 17.73
N TYR A 15 7.72 -29.60 17.71
CA TYR A 15 8.72 -30.04 16.75
C TYR A 15 8.85 -31.58 16.79
N GLU A 16 9.09 -32.17 17.96
CA GLU A 16 9.24 -33.62 18.14
C GLU A 16 7.99 -34.40 17.68
N LYS A 17 6.81 -33.84 17.96
CA LYS A 17 5.55 -34.45 17.55
C LYS A 17 5.36 -34.43 16.03
N ILE A 18 5.79 -33.37 15.36
CA ILE A 18 5.74 -33.27 13.89
C ILE A 18 6.79 -34.19 13.28
N ASP A 19 8.02 -34.13 13.77
CA ASP A 19 9.14 -34.92 13.26
C ASP A 19 8.89 -36.45 13.37
N SER A 20 8.21 -36.89 14.44
CA SER A 20 7.82 -38.29 14.64
C SER A 20 6.56 -38.72 13.87
N SER A 21 5.91 -37.82 13.13
CA SER A 21 4.66 -38.10 12.43
C SER A 21 4.92 -38.67 11.04
N GLU A 22 4.31 -39.80 10.71
CA GLU A 22 4.38 -40.40 9.36
C GLU A 22 3.58 -39.60 8.30
N ASN A 23 2.64 -38.79 8.71
CA ASN A 23 1.68 -38.11 7.83
C ASN A 23 1.92 -36.58 7.70
N ILE A 24 2.93 -36.06 8.39
CA ILE A 24 3.26 -34.62 8.37
C ILE A 24 4.73 -34.48 7.98
N ASN A 25 4.97 -33.65 6.98
CA ASN A 25 6.33 -33.27 6.58
C ASN A 25 6.60 -31.84 7.02
N LEU A 26 7.56 -31.65 7.90
CA LEU A 26 8.01 -30.33 8.30
C LEU A 26 8.87 -29.73 7.18
N THR A 27 8.39 -28.68 6.56
CA THR A 27 9.07 -28.00 5.44
C THR A 27 9.75 -26.70 5.84
N GLY A 28 9.40 -26.14 6.99
CA GLY A 28 10.01 -24.89 7.45
C GLY A 28 9.52 -24.42 8.80
N ILE A 29 10.26 -23.46 9.34
CA ILE A 29 9.97 -22.82 10.62
C ILE A 29 10.07 -21.30 10.43
N CYS A 30 9.12 -20.56 11.02
CA CYS A 30 9.11 -19.11 10.88
C CYS A 30 8.68 -18.39 12.16
N THR A 31 9.04 -17.11 12.21
CA THR A 31 8.42 -16.12 13.08
C THR A 31 7.98 -14.90 12.28
N HIS A 32 7.36 -13.92 12.91
CA HIS A 32 6.93 -12.68 12.26
C HIS A 32 7.14 -11.48 13.19
N PHE A 33 7.78 -10.44 12.67
CA PHE A 33 8.11 -9.25 13.43
C PHE A 33 6.93 -8.27 13.47
N PRO A 34 6.55 -7.79 14.66
CA PRO A 34 5.42 -6.86 14.81
C PRO A 34 5.77 -5.40 14.49
N VAL A 35 7.04 -5.00 14.55
CA VAL A 35 7.48 -3.58 14.52
C VAL A 35 8.74 -3.37 13.67
N ALA A 36 9.01 -4.26 12.72
CA ALA A 36 10.21 -4.18 11.88
C ALA A 36 10.22 -2.99 10.90
N ASP A 37 9.08 -2.39 10.69
CA ASP A 37 8.86 -1.16 9.91
C ASP A 37 9.00 0.13 10.75
N ILE A 38 9.08 0.00 12.07
CA ILE A 38 9.15 1.13 13.00
C ILE A 38 10.52 1.17 13.71
N GLU A 39 10.93 0.02 14.29
CA GLU A 39 12.11 -0.05 15.16
C GLU A 39 12.91 -1.33 14.92
N ARG A 40 14.23 -1.18 14.85
CA ARG A 40 15.13 -2.31 14.65
C ARG A 40 15.39 -3.11 15.92
N GLU A 41 15.60 -2.45 17.06
CA GLU A 41 16.04 -3.11 18.30
C GLU A 41 15.09 -4.24 18.76
N PRO A 42 13.75 -4.06 18.83
CA PRO A 42 12.84 -5.15 19.20
C PRO A 42 12.86 -6.30 18.19
N THR A 43 13.15 -6.00 16.92
CA THR A 43 13.31 -7.01 15.88
C THR A 43 14.57 -7.84 16.11
N ASP A 44 15.72 -7.23 16.45
CA ASP A 44 16.96 -7.93 16.75
C ASP A 44 16.81 -8.84 17.99
N ILE A 45 16.07 -8.42 19.00
CA ILE A 45 15.72 -9.25 20.17
C ILE A 45 14.90 -10.48 19.73
N SER A 46 13.92 -10.28 18.87
CA SER A 46 13.08 -11.37 18.34
C SER A 46 13.89 -12.36 17.50
N ILE A 47 14.84 -11.87 16.71
CA ILE A 47 15.78 -12.70 15.92
C ILE A 47 16.61 -13.57 16.85
N LYS A 48 17.18 -13.00 17.90
CA LYS A 48 17.99 -13.74 18.86
C LYS A 48 17.18 -14.85 19.53
N LEU A 49 16.00 -14.53 20.04
CA LEU A 49 15.11 -15.51 20.64
C LEU A 49 14.76 -16.65 19.67
N PHE A 50 14.44 -16.32 18.44
CA PHE A 50 14.12 -17.31 17.42
C PHE A 50 15.31 -18.23 17.08
N LYS A 51 16.51 -17.65 16.95
CA LYS A 51 17.75 -18.42 16.74
C LYS A 51 18.05 -19.37 17.91
N ASP A 52 17.86 -18.90 19.14
CA ASP A 52 18.04 -19.73 20.33
C ASP A 52 17.07 -20.93 20.34
N LEU A 53 15.81 -20.72 19.92
CA LEU A 53 14.81 -21.78 19.84
C LEU A 53 15.18 -22.87 18.82
N ILE A 54 15.71 -22.49 17.65
CA ILE A 54 16.03 -23.45 16.59
C ILE A 54 17.45 -24.03 16.68
N SER A 55 18.24 -23.61 17.66
CA SER A 55 19.67 -24.00 17.79
C SER A 55 19.90 -25.50 18.04
N ASN A 56 18.90 -26.20 18.58
CA ASN A 56 19.00 -27.60 18.98
C ASN A 56 18.32 -28.58 18.03
N ILE A 57 17.90 -28.11 16.84
CA ILE A 57 17.23 -28.95 15.83
C ILE A 57 18.03 -28.96 14.53
N ASP A 58 17.86 -30.02 13.72
CA ASP A 58 18.42 -30.06 12.38
C ASP A 58 17.58 -29.22 11.42
N ILE A 59 18.15 -28.13 10.96
CA ILE A 59 17.51 -27.18 10.02
C ILE A 59 18.02 -27.31 8.60
N SER A 60 18.88 -28.25 8.28
CA SER A 60 19.60 -28.36 6.99
C SER A 60 18.68 -28.46 5.77
N ASN A 61 17.49 -29.04 5.95
CA ASN A 61 16.47 -29.20 4.90
C ASN A 61 15.22 -28.34 5.12
N LEU A 62 15.26 -27.36 6.03
CA LEU A 62 14.12 -26.56 6.37
C LEU A 62 14.21 -25.14 5.77
N LEU A 63 13.06 -24.59 5.42
CA LEU A 63 12.93 -23.18 5.11
C LEU A 63 12.81 -22.39 6.41
N ILE A 64 13.81 -21.57 6.70
CA ILE A 64 13.87 -20.73 7.90
C ILE A 64 13.65 -19.29 7.49
N HIS A 65 12.55 -18.71 7.92
CA HIS A 65 12.18 -17.38 7.48
C HIS A 65 11.54 -16.50 8.57
N VAL A 66 11.98 -15.27 8.65
CA VAL A 66 11.61 -14.33 9.71
C VAL A 66 11.11 -12.99 9.18
N ASP A 67 11.66 -12.52 8.06
CA ASP A 67 11.49 -11.19 7.54
C ASP A 67 10.12 -10.94 6.92
N ASN A 68 9.81 -9.66 6.84
CA ASN A 68 8.69 -9.05 6.12
C ASN A 68 9.22 -7.82 5.36
N SER A 69 8.37 -7.04 4.71
CA SER A 69 8.81 -5.86 3.95
C SER A 69 9.57 -4.83 4.80
N GLY A 70 9.23 -4.66 6.08
CA GLY A 70 9.91 -3.72 6.97
C GLY A 70 11.35 -4.12 7.29
N SER A 71 11.63 -5.40 7.33
CA SER A 71 12.96 -5.94 7.64
C SER A 71 13.71 -6.50 6.44
N THR A 72 13.17 -6.44 5.25
CA THR A 72 13.77 -7.01 4.02
C THR A 72 15.21 -6.55 3.78
N PHE A 73 15.52 -5.31 4.16
CA PHE A 73 16.85 -4.72 4.00
C PHE A 73 17.75 -4.83 5.22
N TYR A 74 17.32 -5.57 6.24
CA TYR A 74 18.21 -5.89 7.35
C TYR A 74 19.23 -6.93 6.90
N ASN A 75 20.48 -6.79 7.31
CA ASN A 75 21.51 -7.81 7.09
C ASN A 75 21.26 -8.97 8.05
N PHE A 76 20.47 -9.93 7.59
CA PHE A 76 20.19 -11.15 8.35
C PHE A 76 21.29 -12.20 8.19
N ASP A 77 21.39 -13.07 9.19
CA ASP A 77 22.23 -14.24 9.16
C ASP A 77 21.81 -15.19 8.00
N PRO A 78 22.77 -15.78 7.27
CA PRO A 78 22.50 -16.74 6.20
C PRO A 78 21.64 -17.96 6.59
N ILE A 79 21.43 -18.20 7.87
CA ILE A 79 20.48 -19.21 8.36
C ILE A 79 19.06 -18.99 7.85
N PHE A 80 18.70 -17.72 7.57
CA PHE A 80 17.38 -17.37 7.00
C PHE A 80 17.46 -17.46 5.48
N ASN A 81 16.84 -18.47 4.92
CA ASN A 81 16.99 -18.86 3.53
C ASN A 81 15.74 -18.59 2.66
N LEU A 82 14.74 -17.87 3.20
CA LEU A 82 13.54 -17.43 2.49
C LEU A 82 13.03 -16.11 3.04
N SER A 83 12.57 -15.22 2.17
CA SER A 83 11.99 -13.91 2.50
C SER A 83 10.51 -13.85 2.14
N ARG A 84 9.71 -13.18 2.99
CA ARG A 84 8.27 -12.96 2.76
C ARG A 84 8.00 -11.49 2.49
N VAL A 85 8.41 -11.04 1.32
CA VAL A 85 8.27 -9.64 0.90
C VAL A 85 6.88 -9.41 0.31
N GLY A 86 6.19 -8.41 0.81
CA GLY A 86 4.89 -7.95 0.31
C GLY A 86 5.00 -6.53 -0.24
N LEU A 87 4.82 -5.53 0.61
CA LEU A 87 4.74 -4.12 0.23
C LEU A 87 5.98 -3.60 -0.52
N ALA A 88 7.19 -4.07 -0.16
CA ALA A 88 8.41 -3.66 -0.86
C ALA A 88 8.47 -4.13 -2.32
N VAL A 89 7.74 -5.19 -2.71
CA VAL A 89 7.60 -5.61 -4.12
C VAL A 89 6.84 -4.56 -4.92
N TYR A 90 5.93 -3.83 -4.28
CA TYR A 90 5.21 -2.71 -4.92
C TYR A 90 6.00 -1.41 -4.95
N GLY A 91 7.27 -1.43 -4.53
CA GLY A 91 8.12 -0.26 -4.52
C GLY A 91 7.93 0.67 -3.31
N CYS A 92 7.26 0.18 -2.27
CA CYS A 92 7.06 0.94 -1.04
C CYS A 92 8.17 0.64 -0.04
N ASN A 93 8.99 1.64 0.25
CA ASN A 93 10.00 1.54 1.29
C ASN A 93 9.40 1.94 2.64
N ILE A 94 9.28 0.96 3.54
CA ILE A 94 8.79 1.13 4.91
C ILE A 94 9.83 0.71 5.96
N THR A 95 11.06 0.43 5.53
CA THR A 95 12.12 0.04 6.46
C THR A 95 12.68 1.25 7.21
N PRO A 96 13.01 1.14 8.51
CA PRO A 96 13.66 2.21 9.26
C PRO A 96 15.18 2.26 9.02
N VAL A 97 15.74 1.33 8.23
CA VAL A 97 17.16 1.34 7.89
C VAL A 97 17.40 2.05 6.56
N GLU A 98 18.59 2.64 6.43
CA GLU A 98 19.02 3.22 5.17
C GLU A 98 19.19 2.13 4.11
N VAL A 99 18.68 2.39 2.92
CA VAL A 99 18.73 1.48 1.77
C VAL A 99 19.50 2.14 0.64
N ASP A 100 20.53 1.46 0.15
CA ASP A 100 21.42 1.96 -0.92
C ASP A 100 20.71 2.10 -2.28
N HIS A 101 19.52 1.54 -2.42
CA HIS A 101 18.77 1.52 -3.68
C HIS A 101 17.35 2.05 -3.49
N GLU A 102 16.94 2.93 -4.37
CA GLU A 102 15.56 3.40 -4.42
C GLU A 102 14.64 2.27 -4.92
N LEU A 103 13.58 2.00 -4.17
CA LEU A 103 12.51 1.11 -4.62
C LEU A 103 11.64 1.87 -5.62
N LYS A 104 11.44 1.27 -6.80
CA LYS A 104 10.59 1.85 -7.84
C LYS A 104 9.14 1.41 -7.66
N PRO A 105 8.18 2.34 -7.63
CA PRO A 105 6.77 1.99 -7.68
C PRO A 105 6.47 1.13 -8.90
N THR A 106 5.73 0.04 -8.70
CA THR A 106 5.39 -0.92 -9.76
C THR A 106 3.98 -0.73 -10.30
N MET A 107 3.25 0.26 -9.80
CA MET A 107 1.86 0.50 -10.18
C MET A 107 1.56 1.99 -10.31
N GLU A 108 0.85 2.34 -11.36
CA GLU A 108 0.17 3.62 -11.53
C GLU A 108 -1.32 3.38 -11.78
N ILE A 109 -2.16 4.32 -11.39
CA ILE A 109 -3.59 4.32 -11.69
C ILE A 109 -3.91 5.62 -12.40
N LYS A 110 -4.40 5.48 -13.61
CA LYS A 110 -4.76 6.59 -14.49
C LYS A 110 -6.17 6.41 -15.03
N THR A 111 -6.82 7.52 -15.28
CA THR A 111 -8.12 7.59 -15.95
C THR A 111 -8.17 8.83 -16.85
N ARG A 112 -9.35 9.22 -17.30
CA ARG A 112 -9.51 10.43 -18.13
C ARG A 112 -10.68 11.25 -17.66
N ILE A 113 -10.63 12.55 -17.92
CA ILE A 113 -11.77 13.43 -17.69
C ILE A 113 -12.92 12.99 -18.59
N SER A 114 -14.03 12.60 -17.98
CA SER A 114 -15.25 12.19 -18.69
C SER A 114 -16.23 13.33 -18.91
N ASN A 115 -16.18 14.37 -18.07
CA ASN A 115 -17.09 15.50 -18.14
C ASN A 115 -16.48 16.74 -17.48
N ILE A 116 -16.84 17.93 -18.01
CA ILE A 116 -16.46 19.23 -17.43
C ILE A 116 -17.71 20.09 -17.34
N GLN A 117 -17.93 20.71 -16.18
CA GLN A 117 -19.08 21.59 -15.95
C GLN A 117 -18.68 22.85 -15.20
N GLN A 118 -19.24 23.98 -15.60
CA GLN A 118 -19.14 25.22 -14.82
C GLN A 118 -20.21 25.25 -13.74
N ARG A 119 -19.83 25.57 -12.52
CA ARG A 119 -20.71 25.74 -11.37
C ARG A 119 -20.51 27.09 -10.75
N LYS A 120 -21.57 27.64 -10.16
CA LYS A 120 -21.55 28.96 -9.55
C LYS A 120 -21.22 28.90 -8.08
N LYS A 121 -20.61 29.98 -7.57
CA LYS A 121 -20.47 30.20 -6.15
C LYS A 121 -21.80 29.97 -5.42
N GLY A 122 -21.77 29.23 -4.32
CA GLY A 122 -22.93 28.90 -3.49
C GLY A 122 -23.66 27.63 -3.92
N GLU A 123 -23.37 27.04 -5.09
CA GLU A 123 -23.89 25.71 -5.45
C GLU A 123 -23.21 24.63 -4.59
N ALA A 124 -23.99 23.62 -4.20
CA ALA A 124 -23.48 22.48 -3.50
C ALA A 124 -23.17 21.33 -4.47
N VAL A 125 -22.07 20.62 -4.23
CA VAL A 125 -21.64 19.48 -5.03
C VAL A 125 -21.62 18.18 -4.23
N SER A 126 -21.79 17.08 -4.93
CA SER A 126 -21.74 15.70 -4.43
C SER A 126 -22.86 15.34 -3.43
N TYR A 127 -22.88 14.06 -3.05
CA TYR A 127 -23.85 13.51 -2.10
C TYR A 127 -23.78 14.21 -0.73
N GLY A 128 -24.96 14.46 -0.16
CA GLY A 128 -25.09 15.10 1.13
C GLY A 128 -24.69 16.58 1.13
N LYS A 129 -24.60 17.22 -0.06
CA LYS A 129 -24.07 18.59 -0.20
C LYS A 129 -22.71 18.74 0.50
N ALA A 130 -21.81 17.78 0.23
CA ALA A 130 -20.56 17.64 0.96
C ALA A 130 -19.66 18.87 0.90
N LEU A 131 -19.77 19.66 -0.17
CA LEU A 131 -19.07 20.92 -0.33
C LEU A 131 -20.02 21.97 -0.95
N THR A 132 -20.02 23.19 -0.39
CA THR A 132 -20.60 24.37 -1.03
C THR A 132 -19.47 25.19 -1.65
N LEU A 133 -19.60 25.50 -2.93
CA LEU A 133 -18.55 26.20 -3.67
C LEU A 133 -18.40 27.66 -3.19
N GLU A 134 -17.19 28.05 -2.89
CA GLU A 134 -16.86 29.40 -2.41
C GLU A 134 -16.58 30.40 -3.54
N ARG A 135 -16.36 29.89 -4.76
CA ARG A 135 -16.14 30.64 -6.01
C ARG A 135 -16.86 29.97 -7.17
N ASP A 136 -16.97 30.68 -8.29
CA ASP A 136 -17.31 30.04 -9.57
C ASP A 136 -16.23 29.01 -9.87
N THR A 137 -16.62 27.78 -10.13
CA THR A 137 -15.72 26.63 -10.20
C THR A 137 -15.94 25.83 -11.48
N ILE A 138 -14.86 25.42 -12.12
CA ILE A 138 -14.89 24.45 -13.21
C ILE A 138 -14.66 23.07 -12.58
N VAL A 139 -15.66 22.21 -12.68
CA VAL A 139 -15.68 20.87 -12.09
C VAL A 139 -15.35 19.85 -13.15
N GLY A 140 -14.26 19.12 -12.95
CA GLY A 140 -13.94 17.91 -13.71
C GLY A 140 -14.53 16.66 -13.05
N THR A 141 -14.90 15.67 -13.85
CA THR A 141 -15.38 14.36 -13.42
C THR A 141 -14.54 13.29 -14.08
N ALA A 142 -14.12 12.28 -13.30
CA ALA A 142 -13.45 11.10 -13.84
C ALA A 142 -14.11 9.80 -13.36
N PRO A 143 -14.14 8.75 -14.23
CA PRO A 143 -14.75 7.47 -13.94
C PRO A 143 -13.82 6.59 -13.13
N VAL A 144 -13.73 6.84 -11.81
CA VAL A 144 -13.09 6.01 -10.80
C VAL A 144 -13.78 6.27 -9.47
N GLY A 145 -13.98 5.24 -8.66
CA GLY A 145 -14.62 5.38 -7.37
C GLY A 145 -14.29 4.24 -6.41
N TYR A 146 -15.07 4.13 -5.33
CA TYR A 146 -14.76 3.12 -4.31
C TYR A 146 -15.01 1.68 -4.78
N ALA A 147 -15.82 1.46 -5.82
CA ALA A 147 -15.97 0.14 -6.42
C ALA A 147 -14.72 -0.31 -7.21
N ASP A 148 -13.86 0.63 -7.57
CA ASP A 148 -12.59 0.39 -8.24
C ASP A 148 -11.43 0.23 -7.25
N GLY A 149 -11.69 0.54 -5.98
CA GLY A 149 -10.70 0.52 -4.90
C GLY A 149 -10.18 1.90 -4.48
N PHE A 150 -10.67 2.99 -5.10
CA PHE A 150 -10.31 4.34 -4.66
C PHE A 150 -11.07 4.69 -3.37
N PRO A 151 -10.38 5.00 -2.25
CA PRO A 151 -11.02 5.04 -0.94
C PRO A 151 -12.09 6.13 -0.80
N TRP A 152 -13.20 5.78 -0.16
CA TRP A 152 -14.35 6.69 0.03
C TRP A 152 -14.01 7.94 0.85
N ASN A 153 -13.11 7.81 1.84
CA ASN A 153 -12.72 8.91 2.74
C ASN A 153 -11.67 9.87 2.13
N SER A 154 -11.30 9.74 0.86
CA SER A 154 -10.29 10.59 0.23
C SER A 154 -10.68 12.08 0.20
N PHE A 155 -11.96 12.44 0.25
CA PHE A 155 -12.38 13.84 0.43
C PHE A 155 -12.37 14.21 1.93
N PRO A 156 -11.86 15.39 2.33
CA PRO A 156 -11.46 16.55 1.49
C PRO A 156 -9.98 16.59 1.08
N GLU A 157 -9.11 15.76 1.63
CA GLU A 157 -7.66 15.86 1.49
C GLU A 157 -7.14 15.37 0.13
N GLY A 158 -7.90 14.50 -0.52
CA GLY A 158 -7.50 13.82 -1.75
C GLY A 158 -7.31 14.75 -2.94
N LYS A 159 -6.40 14.36 -3.81
CA LYS A 159 -6.02 15.09 -5.02
C LYS A 159 -5.89 14.14 -6.20
N VAL A 160 -5.92 14.71 -7.39
CA VAL A 160 -5.51 14.08 -8.65
C VAL A 160 -4.49 14.99 -9.34
N ILE A 161 -3.76 14.45 -10.33
CA ILE A 161 -2.87 15.27 -11.16
C ILE A 161 -3.45 15.34 -12.56
N ILE A 162 -3.55 16.54 -13.10
CA ILE A 162 -4.00 16.83 -14.47
C ILE A 162 -3.05 17.87 -15.06
N ASN A 163 -2.52 17.59 -16.25
CA ASN A 163 -1.59 18.49 -16.94
C ASN A 163 -0.47 19.01 -16.02
N ASN A 164 0.15 18.08 -15.27
CA ASN A 164 1.23 18.31 -14.30
C ASN A 164 0.87 19.13 -13.06
N GLN A 165 -0.42 19.37 -12.79
CA GLN A 165 -0.89 20.18 -11.67
C GLN A 165 -1.79 19.34 -10.75
N PHE A 166 -1.68 19.59 -9.43
CA PHE A 166 -2.59 19.01 -8.46
C PHE A 166 -3.96 19.67 -8.50
N CYS A 167 -5.02 18.88 -8.60
CA CYS A 167 -6.41 19.27 -8.52
C CYS A 167 -7.05 18.64 -7.29
N ASN A 168 -7.64 19.43 -6.42
CA ASN A 168 -8.27 18.93 -5.20
C ASN A 168 -9.59 18.22 -5.52
N LEU A 169 -9.87 17.12 -4.82
CA LEU A 169 -11.20 16.53 -4.84
C LEU A 169 -12.22 17.49 -4.26
N ILE A 170 -13.40 17.54 -4.88
CA ILE A 170 -14.53 18.33 -4.42
C ILE A 170 -15.76 17.44 -4.24
N GLY A 171 -16.04 17.15 -2.97
CA GLY A 171 -17.13 16.26 -2.63
C GLY A 171 -16.74 14.81 -2.48
N ARG A 172 -17.66 14.02 -1.97
CA ARG A 172 -17.43 12.61 -1.63
C ARG A 172 -17.15 11.76 -2.86
N VAL A 173 -16.21 10.84 -2.71
CA VAL A 173 -16.01 9.77 -3.68
C VAL A 173 -17.29 8.96 -3.81
N THR A 174 -17.72 8.68 -5.03
CA THR A 174 -18.90 7.85 -5.30
C THR A 174 -18.49 6.44 -5.72
N MET A 175 -19.46 5.61 -6.07
CA MET A 175 -19.17 4.22 -6.49
C MET A 175 -18.23 4.19 -7.69
N ASP A 176 -18.48 5.03 -8.70
CA ASP A 176 -17.85 4.94 -10.01
C ASP A 176 -17.26 6.28 -10.49
N GLN A 177 -17.31 7.36 -9.68
CA GLN A 177 -16.89 8.69 -10.10
C GLN A 177 -16.32 9.51 -8.95
N ILE A 178 -15.36 10.37 -9.31
CA ILE A 178 -14.83 11.44 -8.48
C ILE A 178 -15.02 12.78 -9.15
N LEU A 179 -15.11 13.84 -8.34
CA LEU A 179 -15.17 15.23 -8.77
C LEU A 179 -13.93 15.97 -8.26
N PHE A 180 -13.41 16.88 -9.09
CA PHE A 180 -12.24 17.69 -8.72
C PHE A 180 -12.32 19.09 -9.33
N ASP A 181 -11.67 20.06 -8.68
CA ASP A 181 -11.60 21.46 -9.13
C ASP A 181 -10.48 21.62 -10.16
N ILE A 182 -10.85 22.02 -11.38
CA ILE A 182 -9.93 22.35 -12.48
C ILE A 182 -10.00 23.81 -12.89
N THR A 183 -10.54 24.70 -12.03
CA THR A 183 -10.74 26.11 -12.35
C THR A 183 -9.48 26.80 -12.84
N ASP A 184 -8.34 26.45 -12.23
CA ASP A 184 -7.05 27.08 -12.50
C ASP A 184 -6.14 26.23 -13.40
N VAL A 185 -6.69 25.14 -13.98
CA VAL A 185 -5.99 24.21 -14.85
C VAL A 185 -6.61 24.23 -16.25
N ASN A 186 -5.79 24.40 -17.28
CA ASN A 186 -6.26 24.28 -18.65
C ASN A 186 -6.43 22.80 -18.98
N ALA A 187 -7.65 22.31 -18.87
CA ALA A 187 -7.98 20.90 -19.07
C ALA A 187 -9.20 20.71 -19.96
N GLU A 188 -9.21 19.63 -20.74
CA GLU A 188 -10.26 19.24 -21.66
C GLU A 188 -10.79 17.84 -21.34
N VAL A 189 -11.97 17.50 -21.88
CA VAL A 189 -12.50 16.14 -21.81
C VAL A 189 -11.53 15.21 -22.54
N ASN A 190 -11.25 14.04 -21.98
CA ASN A 190 -10.26 13.04 -22.34
C ASN A 190 -8.81 13.33 -21.90
N ASP A 191 -8.52 14.45 -21.26
CA ASP A 191 -7.21 14.62 -20.63
C ASP A 191 -6.98 13.55 -19.56
N GLU A 192 -5.73 13.13 -19.42
CA GLU A 192 -5.32 12.14 -18.45
C GLU A 192 -5.46 12.68 -17.01
N VAL A 193 -5.97 11.83 -16.15
CA VAL A 193 -6.09 12.06 -14.70
C VAL A 193 -5.26 11.01 -13.98
N VAL A 194 -4.19 11.42 -13.32
CA VAL A 194 -3.37 10.53 -12.50
C VAL A 194 -3.97 10.44 -11.10
N ILE A 195 -4.34 9.24 -10.70
CA ILE A 195 -4.89 8.91 -9.37
C ILE A 195 -3.78 8.46 -8.43
N LEU A 196 -2.89 7.61 -8.93
CA LEU A 196 -1.69 7.10 -8.27
C LEU A 196 -0.58 7.07 -9.30
N GLY A 197 0.57 7.66 -9.01
CA GLY A 197 1.68 7.72 -9.94
C GLY A 197 2.23 9.12 -10.12
N SER A 198 2.97 9.33 -11.20
CA SER A 198 3.66 10.59 -11.50
C SER A 198 3.02 11.34 -12.66
N SER A 199 3.15 12.65 -12.64
CA SER A 199 2.86 13.52 -13.80
C SER A 199 3.80 13.20 -14.97
N GLU A 200 3.43 13.61 -16.18
CA GLU A 200 4.23 13.41 -17.38
C GLU A 200 5.65 14.02 -17.28
N ASP A 201 5.75 15.19 -16.65
CA ASP A 201 7.04 15.87 -16.42
C ASP A 201 7.81 15.34 -15.19
N GLY A 202 7.25 14.38 -14.46
CA GLY A 202 7.83 13.72 -13.30
C GLY A 202 7.95 14.59 -12.03
N LYS A 203 7.42 15.84 -12.05
CA LYS A 203 7.59 16.76 -10.91
C LYS A 203 6.49 16.65 -9.87
N SER A 204 5.30 16.24 -10.27
CA SER A 204 4.18 16.00 -9.37
C SER A 204 3.95 14.49 -9.24
N LYS A 205 3.73 14.01 -8.03
CA LYS A 205 3.52 12.59 -7.75
C LYS A 205 2.46 12.42 -6.67
N ILE A 206 1.59 11.44 -6.87
CA ILE A 206 0.70 10.90 -5.82
C ILE A 206 1.18 9.49 -5.54
N SER A 207 1.66 9.26 -4.33
CA SER A 207 2.12 7.96 -3.86
C SER A 207 1.01 7.21 -3.12
N VAL A 208 1.22 5.93 -2.88
CA VAL A 208 0.33 5.14 -2.03
C VAL A 208 0.33 5.66 -0.59
N PHE A 209 1.44 6.25 -0.12
CA PHE A 209 1.55 6.89 1.20
C PHE A 209 0.63 8.10 1.31
N ASP A 210 0.58 8.95 0.27
CA ASP A 210 -0.33 10.12 0.25
C ASP A 210 -1.79 9.66 0.35
N ILE A 211 -2.18 8.64 -0.43
CA ILE A 211 -3.56 8.12 -0.38
C ILE A 211 -3.86 7.49 0.98
N ALA A 212 -2.93 6.75 1.57
CA ALA A 212 -3.09 6.18 2.90
C ALA A 212 -3.25 7.28 3.98
N GLU A 213 -2.44 8.35 3.92
CA GLU A 213 -2.53 9.49 4.82
C GLU A 213 -3.88 10.20 4.73
N TRP A 214 -4.37 10.52 3.52
CA TRP A 214 -5.67 11.15 3.30
C TRP A 214 -6.82 10.34 3.90
N ASN A 215 -6.67 9.01 3.88
CA ASN A 215 -7.70 8.09 4.35
C ASN A 215 -7.49 7.60 5.79
N LYS A 216 -6.41 8.02 6.45
CA LYS A 216 -6.02 7.60 7.82
C LYS A 216 -5.93 6.08 7.95
N THR A 217 -5.29 5.47 6.98
CA THR A 217 -5.08 4.02 6.88
C THR A 217 -3.64 3.69 6.52
N ILE A 218 -3.37 2.47 6.08
CA ILE A 218 -2.05 1.95 5.74
C ILE A 218 -1.94 1.59 4.25
N GLU A 219 -0.74 1.62 3.72
CA GLU A 219 -0.43 1.40 2.30
C GLU A 219 -0.90 0.02 1.82
N TRP A 220 -0.84 -0.99 2.69
CA TRP A 220 -1.35 -2.33 2.39
C TRP A 220 -2.83 -2.33 2.04
N GLU A 221 -3.63 -1.58 2.79
CA GLU A 221 -5.07 -1.48 2.53
C GLU A 221 -5.34 -0.81 1.18
N ILE A 222 -4.62 0.27 0.87
CA ILE A 222 -4.76 0.94 -0.43
C ILE A 222 -4.46 -0.03 -1.57
N LEU A 223 -3.32 -0.72 -1.53
CA LEU A 223 -2.88 -1.61 -2.62
C LEU A 223 -3.77 -2.84 -2.78
N THR A 224 -4.22 -3.43 -1.67
CA THR A 224 -5.04 -4.64 -1.71
C THR A 224 -6.50 -4.38 -2.06
N ASN A 225 -6.98 -3.15 -1.92
CA ASN A 225 -8.34 -2.77 -2.27
C ASN A 225 -8.53 -2.46 -3.76
N ILE A 226 -7.47 -2.33 -4.56
CA ILE A 226 -7.58 -2.12 -6.01
C ILE A 226 -8.23 -3.35 -6.64
N THR A 227 -9.42 -3.14 -7.22
CA THR A 227 -10.26 -4.22 -7.71
C THR A 227 -9.92 -4.63 -9.15
N GLU A 228 -10.46 -5.77 -9.59
CA GLU A 228 -10.33 -6.28 -10.97
C GLU A 228 -11.17 -5.48 -11.99
N ARG A 229 -11.95 -4.51 -11.55
CA ARG A 229 -12.69 -3.60 -12.44
C ARG A 229 -11.76 -2.69 -13.26
N LEU A 230 -10.58 -2.39 -12.70
CA LEU A 230 -9.54 -1.64 -13.41
C LEU A 230 -8.77 -2.57 -14.35
N GLU A 231 -8.71 -2.20 -15.63
CA GLU A 231 -7.85 -2.89 -16.59
C GLU A 231 -6.38 -2.75 -16.16
N ARG A 232 -5.64 -3.86 -16.18
CA ARG A 232 -4.21 -3.89 -15.88
C ARG A 232 -3.42 -4.01 -17.16
N VAL A 233 -2.59 -3.01 -17.41
CA VAL A 233 -1.72 -2.94 -18.58
C VAL A 233 -0.27 -3.03 -18.11
N GLU A 234 0.46 -4.02 -18.60
CA GLU A 234 1.90 -4.12 -18.36
C GLU A 234 2.63 -3.07 -19.21
N VAL A 235 3.54 -2.35 -18.58
CA VAL A 235 4.40 -1.36 -19.24
C VAL A 235 5.86 -1.76 -19.05
N GLU A 236 6.69 -1.54 -20.07
CA GLU A 236 8.13 -1.85 -20.07
C GLU A 236 8.94 -0.80 -19.28
#